data_2756a7f5fdbc9073e935b2b5aed101e5
#
_entry.id   2756a7f5fdbc9073e935b2b5aed101e5
#
_cell.length_a   1.000
_cell.length_b   1.000
_cell.length_c   1.000
_cell.angle_alpha   90.00
_cell.angle_beta   90.00
_cell.angle_gamma   90.00
#
_symmetry.space_group_name_H-M   'P 1'
#
loop_
_entity.id
_entity.type
_entity.pdbx_description
1 polymer ?
#
loop_
_entity_poly.entity_id
_entity_poly.type
_entity_poly.pdbx_seq_one_letter_code
_entity_poly.pdbx_strand_id
1 'polypeptide(L)'
;VVPKERKLQLNAKPYYQLIEIKGTAFERGKRYGSSASGAIKRNIDFYSFAFEKSANIDWPQAQKLAMKFLPVIEKYCPSYVEEMKGIAEGAERSFEDILTLNCRSEVLFAKADACSCIIIPEGRGKNGHVFIGQTWDWMASARQNSVVLKVHQEGEPSILMICEAGMVGG
;
A
#
# COMPACT_ATOMS: atom_id res chain seq x y z
N VAL A 1 17.14 -21.64 -26.96
CA VAL A 1 18.27 -21.59 -26.01
C VAL A 1 17.67 -21.08 -24.70
N VAL A 2 17.45 -21.99 -23.75
CA VAL A 2 16.93 -21.65 -22.41
C VAL A 2 18.06 -20.93 -21.66
N PRO A 3 17.84 -19.72 -21.12
CA PRO A 3 18.87 -19.05 -20.34
C PRO A 3 19.20 -19.87 -19.08
N LYS A 4 20.51 -20.05 -18.83
CA LYS A 4 20.99 -20.69 -17.59
C LYS A 4 20.32 -20.04 -16.36
N GLU A 5 19.78 -20.88 -15.49
CA GLU A 5 19.17 -20.50 -14.21
C GLU A 5 20.04 -19.47 -13.48
N ARG A 6 19.54 -18.24 -13.34
CA ARG A 6 20.10 -17.31 -12.35
C ARG A 6 19.82 -17.91 -10.98
N LYS A 7 20.84 -18.45 -10.33
CA LYS A 7 20.76 -18.74 -8.89
C LYS A 7 20.41 -17.43 -8.20
N LEU A 8 19.18 -17.30 -7.70
CA LEU A 8 18.81 -16.23 -6.78
C LEU A 8 19.78 -16.32 -5.60
N GLN A 9 20.59 -15.30 -5.41
CA GLN A 9 21.41 -15.17 -4.20
C GLN A 9 20.44 -14.85 -3.04
N LEU A 10 20.05 -15.89 -2.31
CA LEU A 10 19.16 -15.82 -1.14
C LEU A 10 19.75 -15.01 0.05
N ASN A 11 20.97 -14.47 -0.07
CA ASN A 11 21.66 -13.69 0.95
C ASN A 11 21.56 -12.17 0.76
N ALA A 12 20.80 -11.68 -0.22
CA ALA A 12 20.51 -10.25 -0.32
C ALA A 12 19.56 -9.85 0.82
N LYS A 13 19.85 -8.74 1.51
CA LYS A 13 18.90 -8.11 2.45
C LYS A 13 17.53 -8.07 1.78
N PRO A 14 16.43 -8.42 2.50
CA PRO A 14 15.10 -8.39 1.92
C PRO A 14 14.89 -7.02 1.28
N TYR A 15 14.41 -7.03 0.04
CA TYR A 15 14.30 -5.82 -0.79
C TYR A 15 13.30 -4.82 -0.22
N TYR A 16 12.31 -5.34 0.51
CA TYR A 16 11.25 -4.59 1.18
C TYR A 16 11.23 -4.90 2.66
N GLN A 17 10.91 -3.89 3.46
CA GLN A 17 10.72 -4.08 4.88
C GLN A 17 9.47 -4.91 5.13
N LEU A 18 9.61 -6.02 5.88
CA LEU A 18 8.46 -6.77 6.40
C LEU A 18 8.02 -6.13 7.72
N ILE A 19 6.75 -5.76 7.79
CA ILE A 19 6.12 -5.19 8.98
C ILE A 19 4.95 -6.09 9.39
N GLU A 20 4.98 -6.61 10.60
CA GLU A 20 3.91 -7.41 11.17
C GLU A 20 3.05 -6.53 12.09
N ILE A 21 1.73 -6.50 11.82
CA ILE A 21 0.76 -5.67 12.53
C ILE A 21 -0.40 -6.53 13.05
N LYS A 22 -0.88 -6.19 14.25
CA LYS A 22 -1.98 -6.89 14.93
C LYS A 22 -2.72 -5.96 15.87
N GLY A 23 -3.89 -6.38 16.33
CA GLY A 23 -4.76 -5.63 17.24
C GLY A 23 -5.92 -4.96 16.53
N THR A 24 -6.51 -3.96 17.15
CA THR A 24 -7.57 -3.11 16.57
C THR A 24 -7.08 -2.40 15.30
N ALA A 25 -7.98 -1.88 14.49
CA ALA A 25 -7.64 -1.14 13.29
C ALA A 25 -6.69 0.03 13.60
N PHE A 26 -6.99 0.81 14.64
CA PHE A 26 -6.14 1.92 15.06
C PHE A 26 -4.75 1.47 15.53
N GLU A 27 -4.66 0.41 16.35
CA GLU A 27 -3.37 -0.11 16.85
C GLU A 27 -2.51 -0.66 15.70
N ARG A 28 -3.12 -1.38 14.75
CA ARG A 28 -2.43 -1.84 13.54
C ARG A 28 -1.88 -0.66 12.75
N GLY A 29 -2.73 0.34 12.51
CA GLY A 29 -2.34 1.56 11.82
C GLY A 29 -1.19 2.28 12.52
N LYS A 30 -1.26 2.47 13.83
CA LYS A 30 -0.22 3.15 14.62
C LYS A 30 1.13 2.41 14.53
N ARG A 31 1.11 1.09 14.67
CA ARG A 31 2.32 0.27 14.53
C ARG A 31 2.89 0.36 13.11
N TYR A 32 2.02 0.30 12.10
CA TYR A 32 2.43 0.45 10.71
C TYR A 32 3.05 1.82 10.45
N GLY A 33 2.35 2.89 10.84
CA GLY A 33 2.81 4.26 10.67
C GLY A 33 4.19 4.50 11.27
N SER A 34 4.40 4.07 12.53
CA SER A 34 5.70 4.23 13.21
C SER A 34 6.80 3.40 12.55
N SER A 35 6.51 2.17 12.11
CA SER A 35 7.48 1.28 11.48
C SER A 35 7.89 1.73 10.07
N ALA A 36 7.00 2.41 9.36
CA ALA A 36 7.18 2.83 7.96
C ALA A 36 7.29 4.35 7.78
N SER A 37 7.46 5.15 8.85
CA SER A 37 7.35 6.61 8.80
C SER A 37 8.23 7.26 7.73
N GLY A 38 9.46 6.79 7.57
CA GLY A 38 10.37 7.27 6.53
C GLY A 38 9.90 6.94 5.11
N ALA A 39 9.31 5.74 4.89
CA ALA A 39 8.76 5.35 3.60
C ALA A 39 7.47 6.11 3.29
N ILE A 40 6.62 6.34 4.31
CA ILE A 40 5.40 7.15 4.19
C ILE A 40 5.75 8.58 3.79
N LYS A 41 6.76 9.19 4.44
CA LYS A 41 7.23 10.52 4.05
C LYS A 41 7.64 10.58 2.58
N ARG A 42 8.49 9.65 2.15
CA ARG A 42 8.92 9.59 0.74
C ARG A 42 7.75 9.38 -0.22
N ASN A 43 6.73 8.64 0.21
CA ASN A 43 5.54 8.40 -0.59
C ASN A 43 4.69 9.66 -0.75
N ILE A 44 4.55 10.47 0.31
CA ILE A 44 3.92 11.80 0.25
C ILE A 44 4.70 12.70 -0.71
N ASP A 45 6.02 12.79 -0.57
CA ASP A 45 6.86 13.60 -1.46
C ASP A 45 6.72 13.15 -2.94
N PHE A 46 6.68 11.84 -3.18
CA PHE A 46 6.48 11.24 -4.50
C PHE A 46 5.13 11.61 -5.12
N TYR A 47 4.02 11.43 -4.37
CA TYR A 47 2.69 11.75 -4.89
C TYR A 47 2.44 13.24 -4.99
N SER A 48 3.02 14.06 -4.12
CA SER A 48 3.01 15.52 -4.26
C SER A 48 3.60 15.95 -5.62
N PHE A 49 4.74 15.39 -5.98
CA PHE A 49 5.35 15.62 -7.30
C PHE A 49 4.48 15.07 -8.45
N ALA A 50 3.94 13.86 -8.30
CA ALA A 50 3.11 13.23 -9.33
C ALA A 50 1.83 14.04 -9.60
N PHE A 51 1.14 14.52 -8.56
CA PHE A 51 -0.06 15.35 -8.68
C PHE A 51 0.23 16.68 -9.38
N GLU A 52 1.33 17.33 -8.99
CA GLU A 52 1.74 18.59 -9.64
C GLU A 52 2.02 18.38 -11.14
N LYS A 53 2.78 17.32 -11.49
CA LYS A 53 3.17 17.04 -12.88
C LYS A 53 2.04 16.54 -13.77
N SER A 54 1.17 15.68 -13.23
CA SER A 54 0.15 14.99 -14.03
C SER A 54 -1.20 15.70 -14.04
N ALA A 55 -1.54 16.41 -12.97
CA ALA A 55 -2.85 17.03 -12.80
C ALA A 55 -2.80 18.54 -12.51
N ASN A 56 -1.61 19.12 -12.34
CA ASN A 56 -1.42 20.52 -11.91
C ASN A 56 -2.15 20.83 -10.60
N ILE A 57 -2.07 19.89 -9.64
CA ILE A 57 -2.71 19.95 -8.32
C ILE A 57 -1.58 19.93 -7.27
N ASP A 58 -1.55 20.92 -6.38
CA ASP A 58 -0.65 20.91 -5.23
C ASP A 58 -1.17 19.98 -4.11
N TRP A 59 -0.30 19.68 -3.12
CA TRP A 59 -0.66 18.76 -2.04
C TRP A 59 -1.87 19.22 -1.22
N PRO A 60 -2.00 20.49 -0.80
CA PRO A 60 -3.20 20.99 -0.11
C PRO A 60 -4.48 20.85 -0.95
N GLN A 61 -4.41 21.02 -2.24
CA GLN A 61 -5.55 20.81 -3.14
C GLN A 61 -5.92 19.32 -3.23
N ALA A 62 -4.90 18.43 -3.29
CA ALA A 62 -5.09 16.99 -3.28
C ALA A 62 -5.76 16.53 -1.97
N GLN A 63 -5.33 17.05 -0.82
CA GLN A 63 -5.96 16.79 0.48
C GLN A 63 -7.45 17.19 0.49
N LYS A 64 -7.78 18.37 -0.02
CA LYS A 64 -9.20 18.83 -0.12
C LYS A 64 -10.03 17.91 -1.04
N LEU A 65 -9.45 17.38 -2.09
CA LEU A 65 -10.11 16.42 -2.97
C LEU A 65 -10.32 15.07 -2.27
N ALA A 66 -9.30 14.56 -1.60
CA ALA A 66 -9.36 13.31 -0.86
C ALA A 66 -10.42 13.33 0.24
N MET A 67 -10.55 14.45 0.97
CA MET A 67 -11.56 14.63 2.01
C MET A 67 -13.00 14.48 1.52
N LYS A 68 -13.27 14.65 0.22
CA LYS A 68 -14.61 14.43 -0.35
C LYS A 68 -15.00 12.95 -0.36
N PHE A 69 -14.04 12.04 -0.32
CA PHE A 69 -14.29 10.61 -0.29
C PHE A 69 -14.51 10.08 1.13
N LEU A 70 -14.08 10.82 2.16
CA LEU A 70 -14.17 10.38 3.56
C LEU A 70 -15.57 9.92 3.98
N PRO A 71 -16.68 10.64 3.69
CA PRO A 71 -18.00 10.20 4.11
C PRO A 71 -18.43 8.84 3.52
N VAL A 72 -17.95 8.54 2.31
CA VAL A 72 -18.22 7.25 1.66
C VAL A 72 -17.39 6.14 2.31
N ILE A 73 -16.11 6.41 2.58
CA ILE A 73 -15.22 5.44 3.25
C ILE A 73 -15.74 5.14 4.66
N GLU A 74 -16.11 6.16 5.43
CA GLU A 74 -16.69 6.00 6.77
C GLU A 74 -17.98 5.15 6.77
N LYS A 75 -18.82 5.34 5.76
CA LYS A 75 -20.07 4.60 5.64
C LYS A 75 -19.85 3.11 5.35
N TYR A 76 -18.90 2.76 4.48
CA TYR A 76 -18.74 1.39 3.99
C TYR A 76 -17.59 0.62 4.63
N CYS A 77 -16.54 1.32 5.06
CA CYS A 77 -15.34 0.73 5.63
C CYS A 77 -14.82 1.56 6.82
N PRO A 78 -15.59 1.74 7.90
CA PRO A 78 -15.20 2.59 9.04
C PRO A 78 -13.88 2.12 9.69
N SER A 79 -13.59 0.83 9.68
CA SER A 79 -12.33 0.28 10.19
C SER A 79 -11.10 0.78 9.41
N TYR A 80 -11.22 1.08 8.12
CA TYR A 80 -10.12 1.65 7.34
C TYR A 80 -9.82 3.09 7.77
N VAL A 81 -10.86 3.85 8.14
CA VAL A 81 -10.67 5.22 8.67
C VAL A 81 -9.91 5.17 9.99
N GLU A 82 -10.26 4.24 10.88
CA GLU A 82 -9.55 4.05 12.15
C GLU A 82 -8.09 3.59 11.92
N GLU A 83 -7.85 2.72 10.97
CA GLU A 83 -6.50 2.30 10.61
C GLU A 83 -5.69 3.46 10.02
N MET A 84 -6.28 4.29 9.13
CA MET A 84 -5.64 5.50 8.61
C MET A 84 -5.33 6.52 9.70
N LYS A 85 -6.21 6.72 10.68
CA LYS A 85 -5.93 7.58 11.87
C LYS A 85 -4.73 7.05 12.65
N GLY A 86 -4.68 5.73 12.86
CA GLY A 86 -3.53 5.08 13.49
C GLY A 86 -2.23 5.30 12.70
N ILE A 87 -2.26 5.13 11.37
CA ILE A 87 -1.10 5.37 10.51
C ILE A 87 -0.62 6.81 10.63
N ALA A 88 -1.53 7.76 10.62
CA ALA A 88 -1.23 9.18 10.75
C ALA A 88 -0.50 9.47 12.07
N GLU A 89 -1.04 9.00 13.20
CA GLU A 89 -0.42 9.16 14.52
C GLU A 89 0.95 8.50 14.57
N GLY A 90 1.07 7.24 14.13
CA GLY A 90 2.32 6.50 14.18
C GLY A 90 3.41 7.06 13.26
N ALA A 91 3.05 7.68 12.15
CA ALA A 91 3.97 8.29 11.20
C ALA A 91 4.27 9.78 11.49
N GLU A 92 3.62 10.37 12.50
CA GLU A 92 3.67 11.81 12.81
C GLU A 92 3.28 12.66 11.58
N ARG A 93 2.14 12.29 10.95
CA ARG A 93 1.56 12.96 9.79
C ARG A 93 0.11 13.34 10.07
N SER A 94 -0.44 14.24 9.26
CA SER A 94 -1.86 14.54 9.35
C SER A 94 -2.71 13.37 8.84
N PHE A 95 -3.95 13.27 9.30
CA PHE A 95 -4.91 12.29 8.76
C PHE A 95 -5.16 12.54 7.28
N GLU A 96 -5.23 13.80 6.88
CA GLU A 96 -5.42 14.23 5.50
C GLU A 96 -4.27 13.75 4.59
N ASP A 97 -3.03 13.71 5.08
CA ASP A 97 -1.89 13.15 4.34
C ASP A 97 -2.13 11.67 4.01
N ILE A 98 -2.51 10.90 5.02
CA ILE A 98 -2.74 9.45 4.86
C ILE A 98 -3.97 9.18 4.01
N LEU A 99 -5.06 9.91 4.21
CA LEU A 99 -6.25 9.80 3.36
C LEU A 99 -5.92 10.12 1.90
N THR A 100 -5.11 11.14 1.65
CA THR A 100 -4.69 11.53 0.29
C THR A 100 -3.89 10.42 -0.40
N LEU A 101 -2.99 9.75 0.31
CA LEU A 101 -2.29 8.58 -0.23
C LEU A 101 -3.28 7.45 -0.58
N ASN A 102 -4.29 7.23 0.25
CA ASN A 102 -5.29 6.18 0.02
C ASN A 102 -6.30 6.52 -1.09
N CYS A 103 -6.48 7.80 -1.42
CA CYS A 103 -7.31 8.29 -2.53
C CYS A 103 -6.50 8.73 -3.75
N ARG A 104 -5.24 8.32 -3.88
CA ARG A 104 -4.31 8.81 -4.90
C ARG A 104 -4.80 8.62 -6.34
N SER A 105 -5.42 7.49 -6.61
CA SER A 105 -5.93 7.16 -7.95
C SER A 105 -7.09 8.07 -8.34
N GLU A 106 -7.98 8.33 -7.41
CA GLU A 106 -9.13 9.21 -7.57
C GLU A 106 -8.69 10.66 -7.76
N VAL A 107 -7.67 11.10 -7.01
CA VAL A 107 -7.10 12.45 -7.12
C VAL A 107 -6.38 12.65 -8.46
N LEU A 108 -5.66 11.64 -8.94
CA LEU A 108 -4.98 11.71 -10.24
C LEU A 108 -5.93 11.67 -11.43
N PHE A 109 -7.20 11.30 -11.25
CA PHE A 109 -8.10 10.94 -12.35
C PHE A 109 -7.42 9.98 -13.33
N ALA A 110 -6.65 9.03 -12.79
CA ALA A 110 -5.76 8.18 -13.54
C ALA A 110 -6.54 7.39 -14.58
N LYS A 111 -6.13 7.53 -15.84
CA LYS A 111 -6.46 6.55 -16.87
C LYS A 111 -5.98 5.21 -16.35
N ALA A 112 -6.88 4.21 -16.36
CA ALA A 112 -6.62 2.90 -15.82
C ALA A 112 -5.30 2.34 -16.37
N ASP A 113 -4.29 2.23 -15.51
CA ASP A 113 -3.13 1.41 -15.79
C ASP A 113 -3.55 -0.05 -15.64
N ALA A 114 -3.13 -0.88 -16.59
CA ALA A 114 -3.54 -2.27 -16.62
C ALA A 114 -2.57 -3.11 -15.79
N CYS A 115 -3.04 -3.61 -14.65
CA CYS A 115 -2.37 -4.68 -13.92
C CYS A 115 -2.99 -6.03 -14.29
N SER A 116 -2.18 -7.09 -14.27
CA SER A 116 -2.65 -8.46 -14.49
C SER A 116 -2.45 -9.30 -13.25
N CYS A 117 -3.47 -10.08 -12.89
CA CYS A 117 -3.40 -11.04 -11.79
C CYS A 117 -3.51 -12.47 -12.31
N ILE A 118 -2.82 -13.39 -11.65
CA ILE A 118 -2.94 -14.82 -11.88
C ILE A 118 -3.16 -15.53 -10.54
N ILE A 119 -4.13 -16.45 -10.53
CA ILE A 119 -4.40 -17.33 -9.40
C ILE A 119 -4.35 -18.77 -9.93
N ILE A 120 -3.52 -19.60 -9.33
CA ILE A 120 -3.44 -21.04 -9.60
C ILE A 120 -4.00 -21.76 -8.38
N PRO A 121 -5.19 -22.38 -8.47
CA PRO A 121 -5.82 -23.07 -7.35
C PRO A 121 -5.08 -24.36 -6.99
N GLU A 122 -5.36 -24.90 -5.80
CA GLU A 122 -4.72 -26.07 -5.21
C GLU A 122 -4.63 -27.27 -6.17
N GLY A 123 -5.71 -27.60 -6.85
CA GLY A 123 -5.77 -28.75 -7.77
C GLY A 123 -4.94 -28.59 -9.06
N ARG A 124 -4.39 -27.41 -9.34
CA ARG A 124 -3.58 -27.10 -10.51
C ARG A 124 -2.18 -26.59 -10.17
N GLY A 125 -1.93 -26.26 -8.92
CA GLY A 125 -0.62 -25.86 -8.43
C GLY A 125 0.29 -27.07 -8.21
N LYS A 126 1.62 -26.88 -8.41
CA LYS A 126 2.61 -27.89 -8.09
C LYS A 126 2.58 -28.17 -6.57
N ASN A 127 2.55 -29.44 -6.20
CA ASN A 127 2.53 -29.91 -4.80
C ASN A 127 1.29 -29.47 -3.98
N GLY A 128 0.15 -29.20 -4.63
CA GLY A 128 -1.07 -28.78 -3.94
C GLY A 128 -1.05 -27.35 -3.38
N HIS A 129 -0.12 -26.53 -3.80
CA HIS A 129 -0.06 -25.13 -3.36
C HIS A 129 -0.94 -24.23 -4.24
N VAL A 130 -1.56 -23.25 -3.59
CA VAL A 130 -2.17 -22.10 -4.27
C VAL A 130 -1.10 -21.07 -4.55
N PHE A 131 -1.05 -20.57 -5.80
CA PHE A 131 -0.16 -19.48 -6.17
C PHE A 131 -0.98 -18.28 -6.60
N ILE A 132 -0.59 -17.10 -6.11
CA ILE A 132 -1.16 -15.82 -6.48
C ILE A 132 -0.01 -14.92 -6.94
N GLY A 133 -0.17 -14.28 -8.08
CA GLY A 133 0.79 -13.34 -8.61
C GLY A 133 0.10 -12.16 -9.27
N GLN A 134 0.76 -11.02 -9.26
CA GLN A 134 0.28 -9.78 -9.86
C GLN A 134 1.44 -9.04 -10.52
N THR A 135 1.21 -8.47 -11.70
CA THR A 135 2.07 -7.41 -12.24
C THR A 135 1.63 -6.07 -11.69
N TRP A 136 2.59 -5.19 -11.47
CA TRP A 136 2.33 -3.82 -11.05
C TRP A 136 3.16 -2.88 -11.91
N ASP A 137 2.49 -2.23 -12.85
CA ASP A 137 3.10 -1.30 -13.78
C ASP A 137 2.98 0.12 -13.22
N TRP A 138 4.06 0.61 -12.63
CA TRP A 138 4.11 1.92 -12.00
C TRP A 138 5.49 2.57 -12.15
N MET A 139 5.60 3.83 -11.77
CA MET A 139 6.87 4.55 -11.82
C MET A 139 7.94 3.87 -10.96
N ALA A 140 9.11 3.61 -11.53
CA ALA A 140 10.19 2.88 -10.87
C ALA A 140 10.63 3.52 -9.53
N SER A 141 10.48 4.83 -9.37
CA SER A 141 10.79 5.56 -8.14
C SER A 141 9.86 5.21 -6.97
N ALA A 142 8.63 4.74 -7.23
CA ALA A 142 7.70 4.29 -6.18
C ALA A 142 8.19 3.01 -5.47
N ARG A 143 9.03 2.22 -6.11
CA ARG A 143 9.56 0.96 -5.58
C ARG A 143 10.17 1.09 -4.18
N GLN A 144 10.92 2.16 -3.94
CA GLN A 144 11.58 2.40 -2.64
C GLN A 144 10.60 2.78 -1.51
N ASN A 145 9.35 3.06 -1.86
CA ASN A 145 8.30 3.43 -0.92
C ASN A 145 7.38 2.24 -0.58
N SER A 146 7.66 1.05 -1.13
CA SER A 146 6.86 -0.15 -0.87
C SER A 146 7.35 -0.90 0.36
N VAL A 147 6.41 -1.54 1.04
CA VAL A 147 6.64 -2.42 2.20
C VAL A 147 5.87 -3.73 2.03
N VAL A 148 6.25 -4.75 2.78
CA VAL A 148 5.48 -5.98 2.92
C VAL A 148 4.77 -5.93 4.27
N LEU A 149 3.45 -6.02 4.27
CA LEU A 149 2.64 -6.09 5.48
C LEU A 149 2.20 -7.52 5.73
N LYS A 150 2.35 -7.97 6.99
CA LYS A 150 1.69 -9.15 7.52
C LYS A 150 0.67 -8.71 8.55
N VAL A 151 -0.60 -8.84 8.20
CA VAL A 151 -1.72 -8.33 8.99
C VAL A 151 -2.42 -9.46 9.70
N HIS A 152 -2.59 -9.32 11.01
CA HIS A 152 -3.38 -10.22 11.83
C HIS A 152 -4.61 -9.48 12.36
N GLN A 153 -5.78 -9.96 11.97
CA GLN A 153 -7.07 -9.48 12.44
C GLN A 153 -7.71 -10.59 13.29
N GLU A 154 -8.28 -10.22 14.41
CA GLU A 154 -8.96 -11.20 15.27
C GLU A 154 -10.19 -11.77 14.54
N GLY A 155 -10.32 -13.10 14.53
CA GLY A 155 -11.41 -13.80 13.86
C GLY A 155 -11.32 -13.89 12.34
N GLU A 156 -10.29 -13.31 11.72
CA GLU A 156 -10.11 -13.28 10.26
C GLU A 156 -8.80 -13.96 9.83
N PRO A 157 -8.71 -14.44 8.59
CA PRO A 157 -7.45 -14.94 8.05
C PRO A 157 -6.35 -13.89 8.05
N SER A 158 -5.11 -14.30 8.34
CA SER A 158 -3.95 -13.42 8.20
C SER A 158 -3.70 -13.07 6.74
N ILE A 159 -3.34 -11.82 6.48
CA ILE A 159 -3.04 -11.30 5.15
C ILE A 159 -1.53 -11.04 5.05
N LEU A 160 -0.92 -11.44 3.95
CA LEU A 160 0.42 -11.04 3.56
C LEU A 160 0.32 -10.31 2.22
N MET A 161 0.73 -9.04 2.20
CA MET A 161 0.64 -8.22 0.99
C MET A 161 1.84 -7.30 0.85
N ILE A 162 2.11 -6.88 -0.39
CA ILE A 162 2.99 -5.75 -0.69
C ILE A 162 2.11 -4.54 -0.95
N CYS A 163 2.48 -3.39 -0.41
CA CYS A 163 1.78 -2.13 -0.65
C CYS A 163 2.74 -0.94 -0.61
N GLU A 164 2.30 0.18 -1.14
CA GLU A 164 2.99 1.45 -0.94
C GLU A 164 2.75 1.93 0.49
N ALA A 165 3.81 2.46 1.11
CA ALA A 165 3.76 2.86 2.51
C ALA A 165 2.71 3.96 2.77
N GLY A 166 1.91 3.76 3.81
CA GLY A 166 0.82 4.65 4.21
C GLY A 166 -0.55 4.27 3.66
N MET A 167 -0.63 3.21 2.83
CA MET A 167 -1.90 2.74 2.28
C MET A 167 -2.45 1.56 3.08
N VAL A 168 -3.76 1.55 3.25
CA VAL A 168 -4.54 0.46 3.86
C VAL A 168 -4.96 -0.48 2.74
N GLY A 169 -4.30 -1.61 2.65
CA GLY A 169 -4.51 -2.56 1.57
C GLY A 169 -3.57 -2.36 0.38
N GLY A 170 -3.55 -3.34 -0.53
CA GLY A 170 -2.70 -3.39 -1.71
C GLY A 170 -3.35 -4.17 -2.84
#